data_cd4a6452c553e3e7a3e45e52282876d6
#
_entry.id   cd4a6452c553e3e7a3e45e52282876d6
#
_cell.length_a   1.000
_cell.length_b   1.000
_cell.length_c   1.000
_cell.angle_alpha   90.00
_cell.angle_beta   90.00
_cell.angle_gamma   90.00
#
_symmetry.space_group_name_H-M   'P 1'
#
loop_
_entity.id
_entity.type
_entity.pdbx_description
1 polymer ?
#
loop_
_entity_poly.entity_id
_entity_poly.type
_entity_poly.pdbx_seq_one_letter_code
_entity_poly.pdbx_strand_id
1 'polypeptide(L)'
;MSTALTSSHATPPTPTTAATAIRPQRLSTVFLVELRKLTDTRSGKAIVGIGVAIPLIALTWLLIKGTGSDQSWRAYSPFMPVLSLTIPLIGLFAMTSEWTQRTALTTFTLSPRRGRVLAMKFLASFAMSMVVTAVVVGLTIGATALGGLINGETPSFEYLGSDVRGMIIMLALQVTMAAGFGALAAQTAVAVGAFLVAPMVWTAVGPLLFGENAQWLDVFSAYARLSSDTPLTDLPQTLVAITLWVILPTTIGVVRSLRREVK
;
A
#
# COMPACT_ATOMS: atom_id res chain seq x y z
N MET A 1 24.23 3.19 -84.87
CA MET A 1 23.10 2.52 -84.24
C MET A 1 23.28 2.61 -82.74
N SER A 2 22.59 3.52 -82.08
CA SER A 2 22.70 3.77 -80.62
C SER A 2 21.38 3.39 -80.01
N THR A 3 21.39 2.33 -79.22
CA THR A 3 20.23 1.79 -78.53
C THR A 3 20.12 2.46 -77.14
N ALA A 4 19.12 3.30 -76.95
CA ALA A 4 18.83 3.93 -75.69
C ALA A 4 18.07 2.93 -74.77
N LEU A 5 18.70 2.60 -73.65
CA LEU A 5 18.05 1.82 -72.59
C LEU A 5 17.19 2.76 -71.71
N THR A 6 15.87 2.65 -71.89
CA THR A 6 14.89 3.31 -71.02
C THR A 6 14.82 2.56 -69.66
N SER A 7 15.39 3.16 -68.63
CA SER A 7 15.25 2.69 -67.26
C SER A 7 13.85 3.04 -66.71
N SER A 8 13.01 2.04 -66.59
CA SER A 8 11.72 2.17 -65.85
C SER A 8 12.00 2.37 -64.38
N HIS A 9 11.79 3.60 -63.89
CA HIS A 9 11.77 3.87 -62.45
C HIS A 9 10.45 3.29 -61.88
N ALA A 10 10.52 2.10 -61.30
CA ALA A 10 9.44 1.58 -60.48
C ALA A 10 9.35 2.40 -59.19
N THR A 11 8.25 3.12 -58.99
CA THR A 11 7.93 3.87 -57.78
C THR A 11 7.86 2.84 -56.62
N PRO A 12 8.61 3.03 -55.52
CA PRO A 12 8.52 2.12 -54.40
C PRO A 12 7.10 2.18 -53.79
N PRO A 13 6.53 1.03 -53.35
CA PRO A 13 5.20 1.00 -52.78
C PRO A 13 5.17 1.85 -51.50
N THR A 14 4.27 2.81 -51.49
CA THR A 14 3.99 3.64 -50.31
C THR A 14 3.60 2.71 -49.16
N PRO A 15 4.30 2.72 -48.03
CA PRO A 15 3.90 1.88 -46.89
C PRO A 15 2.54 2.38 -46.40
N THR A 16 1.50 1.64 -46.70
CA THR A 16 0.17 1.85 -46.10
C THR A 16 0.28 1.44 -44.65
N THR A 17 0.71 2.38 -43.82
CA THR A 17 0.68 2.21 -42.35
C THR A 17 -0.78 2.22 -41.95
N ALA A 18 -1.42 1.06 -41.97
CA ALA A 18 -2.69 0.88 -41.29
C ALA A 18 -2.47 1.28 -39.85
N ALA A 19 -2.93 2.45 -39.46
CA ALA A 19 -2.93 2.90 -38.08
C ALA A 19 -3.76 1.87 -37.29
N THR A 20 -3.08 0.89 -36.72
CA THR A 20 -3.72 -0.10 -35.85
C THR A 20 -4.34 0.67 -34.71
N ALA A 21 -5.65 0.83 -34.72
CA ALA A 21 -6.38 1.53 -33.69
C ALA A 21 -6.03 0.86 -32.33
N ILE A 22 -5.25 1.56 -31.51
CA ILE A 22 -4.81 1.07 -30.20
C ILE A 22 -6.08 0.89 -29.37
N ARG A 23 -6.54 -0.35 -29.25
CA ARG A 23 -7.69 -0.68 -28.40
C ARG A 23 -7.34 -0.33 -26.95
N PRO A 24 -8.19 0.42 -26.25
CA PRO A 24 -7.93 0.77 -24.86
C PRO A 24 -7.85 -0.52 -24.03
N GLN A 25 -6.75 -0.67 -23.28
CA GLN A 25 -6.55 -1.82 -22.41
C GLN A 25 -7.70 -1.91 -21.39
N ARG A 26 -8.16 -3.13 -21.12
CA ARG A 26 -9.18 -3.39 -20.10
C ARG A 26 -8.61 -3.06 -18.73
N LEU A 27 -9.41 -2.45 -17.85
CA LEU A 27 -8.99 -2.10 -16.48
C LEU A 27 -8.53 -3.33 -15.69
N SER A 28 -9.21 -4.46 -15.87
CA SER A 28 -8.82 -5.73 -15.24
C SER A 28 -7.41 -6.20 -15.65
N THR A 29 -7.03 -6.00 -16.90
CA THR A 29 -5.67 -6.34 -17.37
C THR A 29 -4.63 -5.45 -16.70
N VAL A 30 -4.88 -4.13 -16.62
CA VAL A 30 -3.98 -3.19 -15.94
C VAL A 30 -3.86 -3.53 -14.46
N PHE A 31 -4.97 -3.82 -13.78
CA PHE A 31 -4.99 -4.25 -12.38
C PHE A 31 -4.15 -5.52 -12.16
N LEU A 32 -4.35 -6.56 -12.97
CA LEU A 32 -3.59 -7.81 -12.86
C LEU A 32 -2.09 -7.62 -13.11
N VAL A 33 -1.72 -6.75 -14.04
CA VAL A 33 -0.31 -6.40 -14.28
C VAL A 33 0.30 -5.72 -13.05
N GLU A 34 -0.40 -4.76 -12.44
CA GLU A 34 0.09 -4.10 -11.23
C GLU A 34 0.17 -5.07 -10.04
N LEU A 35 -0.80 -5.97 -9.90
CA LEU A 35 -0.77 -7.01 -8.88
C LEU A 35 0.43 -7.98 -9.08
N ARG A 36 0.70 -8.40 -10.33
CA ARG A 36 1.86 -9.22 -10.65
C ARG A 36 3.18 -8.51 -10.36
N LYS A 37 3.28 -7.21 -10.60
CA LYS A 37 4.49 -6.44 -10.24
C LYS A 37 4.79 -6.53 -8.74
N LEU A 38 3.78 -6.56 -7.87
CA LEU A 38 3.95 -6.70 -6.42
C LEU A 38 4.42 -8.11 -6.03
N THR A 39 4.03 -9.14 -6.78
CA THR A 39 4.40 -10.53 -6.49
C THR A 39 5.65 -11.01 -7.23
N ASP A 40 6.02 -10.39 -8.36
CA ASP A 40 7.12 -10.86 -9.21
C ASP A 40 8.41 -10.07 -9.01
N THR A 41 8.33 -8.80 -8.60
CA THR A 41 9.52 -7.99 -8.35
C THR A 41 10.22 -8.36 -7.04
N ARG A 42 11.55 -8.23 -6.99
CA ARG A 42 12.35 -8.53 -5.78
C ARG A 42 11.88 -7.70 -4.58
N SER A 43 11.62 -6.42 -4.76
CA SER A 43 11.14 -5.51 -3.69
C SER A 43 9.72 -5.87 -3.25
N GLY A 44 8.82 -6.19 -4.18
CA GLY A 44 7.46 -6.62 -3.86
C GLY A 44 7.45 -7.92 -3.06
N LYS A 45 8.18 -8.95 -3.53
CA LYS A 45 8.36 -10.22 -2.81
C LYS A 45 8.94 -10.02 -1.40
N ALA A 46 9.94 -9.15 -1.27
CA ALA A 46 10.56 -8.89 0.02
C ALA A 46 9.55 -8.26 1.00
N ILE A 47 8.78 -7.25 0.58
CA ILE A 47 7.82 -6.57 1.45
C ILE A 47 6.66 -7.47 1.84
N VAL A 48 6.05 -8.16 0.87
CA VAL A 48 4.97 -9.11 1.14
C VAL A 48 5.49 -10.26 2.02
N GLY A 49 6.69 -10.77 1.71
CA GLY A 49 7.34 -11.81 2.50
C GLY A 49 7.62 -11.39 3.94
N ILE A 50 8.15 -10.18 4.16
CA ILE A 50 8.38 -9.62 5.51
C ILE A 50 7.05 -9.46 6.26
N GLY A 51 6.00 -8.97 5.58
CA GLY A 51 4.67 -8.79 6.16
C GLY A 51 4.04 -10.09 6.67
N VAL A 52 4.41 -11.25 6.13
CA VAL A 52 3.95 -12.57 6.57
C VAL A 52 4.97 -13.24 7.50
N ALA A 53 6.28 -13.11 7.21
CA ALA A 53 7.33 -13.79 7.96
C ALA A 53 7.43 -13.29 9.41
N ILE A 54 7.32 -11.99 9.65
CA ILE A 54 7.39 -11.44 11.02
C ILE A 54 6.27 -12.02 11.90
N PRO A 55 4.98 -11.98 11.52
CA PRO A 55 3.93 -12.64 12.29
C PRO A 55 4.18 -14.14 12.47
N LEU A 56 4.56 -14.84 11.42
CA LEU A 56 4.80 -16.28 11.47
C LEU A 56 5.89 -16.64 12.49
N ILE A 57 7.01 -15.90 12.49
CA ILE A 57 8.10 -16.08 13.47
C ILE A 57 7.60 -15.77 14.88
N ALA A 58 6.87 -14.66 15.06
CA ALA A 58 6.35 -14.27 16.37
C ALA A 58 5.34 -15.30 16.92
N LEU A 59 4.42 -15.77 16.08
CA LEU A 59 3.45 -16.80 16.45
C LEU A 59 4.10 -18.13 16.78
N THR A 60 5.10 -18.56 16.00
CA THR A 60 5.88 -19.77 16.29
C THR A 60 6.60 -19.65 17.63
N TRP A 61 7.20 -18.49 17.89
CA TRP A 61 7.83 -18.22 19.19
C TRP A 61 6.85 -18.29 20.35
N LEU A 62 5.67 -17.69 20.21
CA LEU A 62 4.61 -17.70 21.23
C LEU A 62 4.07 -19.10 21.48
N LEU A 63 3.91 -19.93 20.43
CA LEU A 63 3.50 -21.32 20.58
C LEU A 63 4.55 -22.17 21.33
N ILE A 64 5.84 -21.91 21.10
CA ILE A 64 6.95 -22.64 21.77
C ILE A 64 7.12 -22.20 23.22
N LYS A 65 7.07 -20.89 23.48
CA LYS A 65 7.30 -20.32 24.82
C LYS A 65 6.06 -20.31 25.69
N GLY A 66 4.88 -20.37 25.06
CA GLY A 66 3.59 -20.17 25.70
C GLY A 66 3.26 -18.70 25.97
N THR A 67 2.00 -18.43 26.18
CA THR A 67 1.47 -17.13 26.60
C THR A 67 1.06 -17.13 28.08
N GLY A 68 1.54 -18.12 28.83
CA GLY A 68 1.09 -18.36 30.21
C GLY A 68 -0.36 -18.88 30.23
N SER A 69 -1.15 -18.40 31.17
CA SER A 69 -2.59 -18.72 31.27
C SER A 69 -3.48 -17.90 30.31
N ASP A 70 -2.91 -16.91 29.59
CA ASP A 70 -3.69 -16.09 28.65
C ASP A 70 -3.68 -16.71 27.25
N GLN A 71 -4.74 -17.43 26.90
CA GLN A 71 -4.97 -18.02 25.59
C GLN A 71 -5.93 -17.13 24.75
N SER A 72 -5.80 -15.81 24.88
CA SER A 72 -6.62 -14.86 24.14
C SER A 72 -6.02 -14.52 22.77
N TRP A 73 -6.88 -14.11 21.83
CA TRP A 73 -6.46 -13.51 20.55
C TRP A 73 -5.41 -12.39 20.73
N ARG A 74 -5.57 -11.55 21.77
CA ARG A 74 -4.66 -10.44 22.04
C ARG A 74 -3.28 -10.90 22.51
N ALA A 75 -3.20 -11.98 23.28
CA ALA A 75 -1.94 -12.56 23.68
C ALA A 75 -1.10 -13.07 22.49
N TYR A 76 -1.78 -13.50 21.42
CA TYR A 76 -1.12 -13.95 20.18
C TYR A 76 -0.91 -12.84 19.15
N SER A 77 -1.21 -11.57 19.45
CA SER A 77 -1.11 -10.46 18.50
C SER A 77 -0.13 -9.32 18.84
N PRO A 78 0.97 -9.54 19.62
CA PRO A 78 1.88 -8.46 20.02
C PRO A 78 2.69 -7.85 18.84
N PHE A 79 2.70 -8.50 17.68
CA PHE A 79 3.37 -8.01 16.47
C PHE A 79 2.53 -7.02 15.65
N MET A 80 1.28 -6.76 16.03
CA MET A 80 0.37 -5.86 15.29
C MET A 80 0.95 -4.45 15.06
N PRO A 81 1.65 -3.81 16.02
CA PRO A 81 2.31 -2.52 15.75
C PRO A 81 3.34 -2.57 14.63
N VAL A 82 4.08 -3.68 14.50
CA VAL A 82 5.08 -3.85 13.42
C VAL A 82 4.38 -3.98 12.07
N LEU A 83 3.24 -4.67 12.00
CA LEU A 83 2.44 -4.79 10.78
C LEU A 83 1.88 -3.45 10.32
N SER A 84 1.46 -2.62 11.26
CA SER A 84 0.95 -1.28 10.94
C SER A 84 2.02 -0.37 10.29
N LEU A 85 3.29 -0.69 10.45
CA LEU A 85 4.39 -0.01 9.76
C LEU A 85 4.77 -0.69 8.44
N THR A 86 4.72 -2.01 8.36
CA THR A 86 5.24 -2.77 7.22
C THR A 86 4.24 -2.93 6.08
N ILE A 87 2.98 -3.26 6.37
CA ILE A 87 1.94 -3.48 5.34
C ILE A 87 1.69 -2.22 4.49
N PRO A 88 1.59 -0.99 5.05
CA PRO A 88 1.40 0.21 4.24
C PRO A 88 2.53 0.49 3.24
N LEU A 89 3.74 0.00 3.50
CA LEU A 89 4.86 0.13 2.57
C LEU A 89 4.57 -0.56 1.22
N ILE A 90 3.67 -1.53 1.15
CA ILE A 90 3.23 -2.14 -0.11
C ILE A 90 2.68 -1.04 -1.04
N GLY A 91 1.83 -0.15 -0.51
CA GLY A 91 1.28 1.00 -1.24
C GLY A 91 2.35 2.00 -1.67
N LEU A 92 3.25 2.33 -0.76
CA LEU A 92 4.35 3.25 -1.01
C LEU A 92 5.28 2.75 -2.12
N PHE A 93 5.73 1.49 -2.03
CA PHE A 93 6.62 0.90 -3.03
C PHE A 93 5.92 0.72 -4.38
N ALA A 94 4.63 0.40 -4.39
CA ALA A 94 3.85 0.36 -5.63
C ALA A 94 3.91 1.70 -6.38
N MET A 95 3.82 2.82 -5.67
CA MET A 95 3.84 4.16 -6.26
C MET A 95 5.23 4.64 -6.66
N THR A 96 6.28 4.22 -5.94
CA THR A 96 7.65 4.71 -6.18
C THR A 96 8.45 3.82 -7.14
N SER A 97 8.09 2.55 -7.31
CA SER A 97 8.89 1.54 -8.04
C SER A 97 9.27 1.95 -9.46
N GLU A 98 8.34 2.52 -10.23
CA GLU A 98 8.59 2.91 -11.63
C GLU A 98 9.57 4.08 -11.75
N TRP A 99 9.51 5.01 -10.80
CA TRP A 99 10.43 6.14 -10.75
C TRP A 99 11.83 5.70 -10.34
N THR A 100 11.92 4.85 -9.34
CA THR A 100 13.21 4.32 -8.85
C THR A 100 13.87 3.40 -9.87
N GLN A 101 13.10 2.60 -10.60
CA GLN A 101 13.60 1.69 -11.63
C GLN A 101 13.73 2.34 -13.01
N ARG A 102 13.40 3.64 -13.15
CA ARG A 102 13.42 4.39 -14.42
C ARG A 102 12.53 3.77 -15.52
N THR A 103 11.51 3.01 -15.15
CA THR A 103 10.57 2.37 -16.09
C THR A 103 9.32 3.21 -16.35
N ALA A 104 9.20 4.37 -15.73
CA ALA A 104 8.06 5.27 -15.87
C ALA A 104 7.80 5.66 -17.34
N LEU A 105 8.85 5.93 -18.13
CA LEU A 105 8.74 6.25 -19.55
C LEU A 105 8.02 5.11 -20.31
N THR A 106 8.48 3.88 -20.16
CA THR A 106 7.92 2.71 -20.85
C THR A 106 6.47 2.46 -20.43
N THR A 107 6.15 2.59 -19.15
CA THR A 107 4.79 2.38 -18.65
C THR A 107 3.82 3.41 -19.23
N PHE A 108 4.22 4.69 -19.28
CA PHE A 108 3.33 5.76 -19.76
C PHE A 108 3.26 5.87 -21.29
N THR A 109 4.25 5.38 -22.02
CA THR A 109 4.17 5.26 -23.48
C THR A 109 3.22 4.13 -23.91
N LEU A 110 3.22 3.01 -23.18
CA LEU A 110 2.31 1.89 -23.43
C LEU A 110 0.88 2.16 -22.95
N SER A 111 0.69 3.05 -21.99
CA SER A 111 -0.61 3.39 -21.41
C SER A 111 -0.78 4.92 -21.31
N PRO A 112 -1.29 5.58 -22.36
CA PRO A 112 -1.40 7.04 -22.39
C PRO A 112 -2.36 7.63 -21.34
N ARG A 113 -3.25 6.80 -20.79
CA ARG A 113 -4.20 7.22 -19.74
C ARG A 113 -3.59 7.02 -18.34
N ARG A 114 -2.65 7.88 -17.97
CA ARG A 114 -1.90 7.82 -16.69
C ARG A 114 -2.78 7.67 -15.45
N GLY A 115 -3.93 8.36 -15.40
CA GLY A 115 -4.85 8.26 -14.26
C GLY A 115 -5.40 6.84 -14.04
N ARG A 116 -5.63 6.07 -15.11
CA ARG A 116 -6.09 4.68 -14.99
C ARG A 116 -4.99 3.77 -14.42
N VAL A 117 -3.76 3.95 -14.88
CA VAL A 117 -2.62 3.17 -14.35
C VAL A 117 -2.44 3.47 -12.86
N LEU A 118 -2.46 4.75 -12.48
CA LEU A 118 -2.31 5.16 -11.09
C LEU A 118 -3.42 4.62 -10.19
N ALA A 119 -4.68 4.69 -10.65
CA ALA A 119 -5.83 4.13 -9.92
C ALA A 119 -5.73 2.60 -9.77
N MET A 120 -5.35 1.87 -10.83
CA MET A 120 -5.20 0.41 -10.76
C MET A 120 -4.01 0.00 -9.90
N LYS A 121 -2.93 0.78 -9.90
CA LYS A 121 -1.78 0.60 -9.03
C LYS A 121 -2.16 0.76 -7.55
N PHE A 122 -2.91 1.82 -7.24
CA PHE A 122 -3.46 2.04 -5.91
C PHE A 122 -4.36 0.87 -5.48
N LEU A 123 -5.31 0.48 -6.33
CA LEU A 123 -6.24 -0.61 -6.04
C LEU A 123 -5.51 -1.96 -5.87
N ALA A 124 -4.50 -2.25 -6.68
CA ALA A 124 -3.71 -3.48 -6.58
C ALA A 124 -2.90 -3.52 -5.28
N SER A 125 -2.27 -2.41 -4.89
CA SER A 125 -1.54 -2.34 -3.62
C SER A 125 -2.46 -2.44 -2.42
N PHE A 126 -3.63 -1.80 -2.47
CA PHE A 126 -4.65 -1.90 -1.44
C PHE A 126 -5.16 -3.34 -1.30
N ALA A 127 -5.53 -3.99 -2.41
CA ALA A 127 -5.98 -5.38 -2.41
C ALA A 127 -4.91 -6.32 -1.86
N MET A 128 -3.64 -6.14 -2.26
CA MET A 128 -2.53 -6.95 -1.74
C MET A 128 -2.35 -6.75 -0.22
N SER A 129 -2.43 -5.52 0.26
CA SER A 129 -2.35 -5.22 1.70
C SER A 129 -3.48 -5.90 2.47
N MET A 130 -4.71 -5.91 1.94
CA MET A 130 -5.84 -6.61 2.56
C MET A 130 -5.67 -8.13 2.55
N VAL A 131 -5.10 -8.70 1.47
CA VAL A 131 -4.78 -10.14 1.41
C VAL A 131 -3.73 -10.51 2.46
N VAL A 132 -2.64 -9.75 2.57
CA VAL A 132 -1.61 -9.99 3.60
C VAL A 132 -2.21 -9.88 5.00
N THR A 133 -3.04 -8.88 5.25
CA THR A 133 -3.76 -8.73 6.52
C THR A 133 -4.65 -9.92 6.82
N ALA A 134 -5.44 -10.38 5.86
CA ALA A 134 -6.31 -11.56 6.03
C ALA A 134 -5.51 -12.84 6.34
N VAL A 135 -4.38 -13.04 5.67
CA VAL A 135 -3.46 -14.16 5.96
C VAL A 135 -2.94 -14.09 7.39
N VAL A 136 -2.49 -12.91 7.84
CA VAL A 136 -1.97 -12.73 9.19
C VAL A 136 -3.05 -12.94 10.25
N VAL A 137 -4.25 -12.41 10.04
CA VAL A 137 -5.40 -12.66 10.94
C VAL A 137 -5.70 -14.16 11.01
N GLY A 138 -5.74 -14.85 9.88
CA GLY A 138 -5.97 -16.30 9.84
C GLY A 138 -4.88 -17.09 10.57
N LEU A 139 -3.61 -16.73 10.40
CA LEU A 139 -2.49 -17.32 11.14
C LEU A 139 -2.60 -17.08 12.66
N THR A 140 -3.02 -15.89 13.07
CA THR A 140 -3.19 -15.55 14.49
C THR A 140 -4.36 -16.33 15.11
N ILE A 141 -5.49 -16.43 14.40
CA ILE A 141 -6.63 -17.27 14.84
C ILE A 141 -6.19 -18.73 15.00
N GLY A 142 -5.45 -19.26 14.01
CA GLY A 142 -4.93 -20.61 14.05
C GLY A 142 -3.97 -20.83 15.23
N ALA A 143 -3.08 -19.88 15.48
CA ALA A 143 -2.12 -19.96 16.60
C ALA A 143 -2.83 -19.87 17.96
N THR A 144 -3.84 -19.01 18.11
CA THR A 144 -4.64 -18.91 19.34
C THR A 144 -5.37 -20.25 19.62
N ALA A 145 -5.98 -20.85 18.59
CA ALA A 145 -6.65 -22.14 18.73
C ALA A 145 -5.67 -23.28 19.07
N LEU A 146 -4.51 -23.32 18.40
CA LEU A 146 -3.46 -24.31 18.67
C LEU A 146 -2.87 -24.16 20.08
N GLY A 147 -2.63 -22.91 20.50
CA GLY A 147 -2.12 -22.63 21.86
C GLY A 147 -3.07 -23.13 22.94
N GLY A 148 -4.37 -22.89 22.78
CA GLY A 148 -5.39 -23.44 23.69
C GLY A 148 -5.34 -24.97 23.75
N LEU A 149 -5.26 -25.64 22.60
CA LEU A 149 -5.17 -27.11 22.54
C LEU A 149 -3.88 -27.65 23.20
N ILE A 150 -2.74 -27.02 22.97
CA ILE A 150 -1.45 -27.44 23.55
C ILE A 150 -1.43 -27.27 25.06
N ASN A 151 -2.01 -26.19 25.57
CA ASN A 151 -2.01 -25.88 27.01
C ASN A 151 -3.22 -26.48 27.75
N GLY A 152 -4.17 -27.13 27.07
CA GLY A 152 -5.39 -27.68 27.68
C GLY A 152 -6.37 -26.60 28.17
N GLU A 153 -6.26 -25.38 27.61
CA GLU A 153 -7.06 -24.22 27.97
C GLU A 153 -8.03 -23.87 26.85
N THR A 154 -9.13 -23.20 27.17
CA THR A 154 -10.09 -22.75 26.16
C THR A 154 -9.60 -21.47 25.51
N PRO A 155 -9.41 -21.45 24.15
CA PRO A 155 -8.99 -20.23 23.47
C PRO A 155 -10.08 -19.17 23.52
N SER A 156 -9.72 -17.90 23.79
CA SER A 156 -10.65 -16.78 23.82
C SER A 156 -10.49 -15.92 22.57
N PHE A 157 -11.60 -15.71 21.86
CA PHE A 157 -11.72 -14.82 20.71
C PHE A 157 -12.57 -13.59 21.04
N GLU A 158 -12.67 -13.26 22.32
CA GLU A 158 -13.28 -12.01 22.75
C GLU A 158 -12.57 -10.82 22.08
N TYR A 159 -13.35 -9.83 21.65
CA TYR A 159 -12.90 -8.65 20.90
C TYR A 159 -12.30 -8.91 19.50
N LEU A 160 -12.23 -10.16 19.00
CA LEU A 160 -11.69 -10.43 17.66
C LEU A 160 -12.36 -9.57 16.58
N GLY A 161 -13.70 -9.48 16.60
CA GLY A 161 -14.46 -8.74 15.60
C GLY A 161 -14.18 -7.23 15.64
N SER A 162 -14.12 -6.63 16.83
CA SER A 162 -13.80 -5.20 17.01
C SER A 162 -12.35 -4.90 16.63
N ASP A 163 -11.42 -5.74 17.08
CA ASP A 163 -9.99 -5.57 16.82
C ASP A 163 -9.68 -5.70 15.31
N VAL A 164 -10.23 -6.70 14.63
CA VAL A 164 -10.07 -6.89 13.18
C VAL A 164 -10.70 -5.75 12.40
N ARG A 165 -11.89 -5.28 12.79
CA ARG A 165 -12.54 -4.11 12.17
C ARG A 165 -11.65 -2.88 12.30
N GLY A 166 -11.18 -2.59 13.51
CA GLY A 166 -10.29 -1.44 13.77
C GLY A 166 -8.99 -1.54 12.97
N MET A 167 -8.39 -2.72 12.90
CA MET A 167 -7.19 -2.99 12.12
C MET A 167 -7.41 -2.74 10.62
N ILE A 168 -8.52 -3.20 10.05
CA ILE A 168 -8.83 -2.98 8.63
C ILE A 168 -8.98 -1.49 8.34
N ILE A 169 -9.70 -0.73 9.17
CA ILE A 169 -9.89 0.71 9.00
C ILE A 169 -8.53 1.43 9.08
N MET A 170 -7.74 1.13 10.09
CA MET A 170 -6.41 1.73 10.29
C MET A 170 -5.49 1.43 9.12
N LEU A 171 -5.37 0.17 8.69
CA LEU A 171 -4.51 -0.23 7.58
C LEU A 171 -4.97 0.37 6.25
N ALA A 172 -6.28 0.46 6.01
CA ALA A 172 -6.82 1.11 4.81
C ALA A 172 -6.38 2.58 4.71
N LEU A 173 -6.44 3.32 5.81
CA LEU A 173 -5.99 4.71 5.88
C LEU A 173 -4.47 4.82 5.75
N GLN A 174 -3.71 3.97 6.43
CA GLN A 174 -2.25 3.97 6.36
C GLN A 174 -1.72 3.57 4.98
N VAL A 175 -2.31 2.58 4.30
CA VAL A 175 -1.96 2.21 2.92
C VAL A 175 -2.24 3.38 1.97
N THR A 176 -3.37 4.07 2.16
CA THR A 176 -3.72 5.27 1.38
C THR A 176 -2.70 6.40 1.61
N MET A 177 -2.37 6.67 2.86
CA MET A 177 -1.36 7.66 3.25
C MET A 177 0.01 7.31 2.65
N ALA A 178 0.47 6.08 2.81
CA ALA A 178 1.76 5.61 2.30
C ALA A 178 1.85 5.71 0.78
N ALA A 179 0.80 5.30 0.07
CA ALA A 179 0.70 5.46 -1.39
C ALA A 179 0.69 6.94 -1.79
N GLY A 180 0.02 7.80 -1.03
CA GLY A 180 0.03 9.26 -1.23
C GLY A 180 1.43 9.85 -1.12
N PHE A 181 2.18 9.54 -0.06
CA PHE A 181 3.57 9.95 0.10
C PHE A 181 4.48 9.37 -0.99
N GLY A 182 4.25 8.12 -1.42
CA GLY A 182 4.94 7.51 -2.54
C GLY A 182 4.75 8.26 -3.85
N ALA A 183 3.51 8.62 -4.17
CA ALA A 183 3.15 9.40 -5.37
C ALA A 183 3.71 10.83 -5.30
N LEU A 184 3.72 11.44 -4.11
CA LEU A 184 4.21 12.80 -3.88
C LEU A 184 5.73 12.89 -4.06
N ALA A 185 6.49 12.02 -3.41
CA ALA A 185 7.95 12.05 -3.42
C ALA A 185 8.53 11.47 -4.72
N ALA A 186 7.93 10.42 -5.29
CA ALA A 186 8.41 9.67 -6.45
C ALA A 186 9.88 9.16 -6.28
N GLN A 187 10.35 9.09 -5.06
CA GLN A 187 11.64 8.55 -4.64
C GLN A 187 11.43 7.76 -3.36
N THR A 188 11.77 6.47 -3.37
CA THR A 188 11.43 5.55 -2.30
C THR A 188 11.98 5.98 -0.94
N ALA A 189 13.25 6.36 -0.85
CA ALA A 189 13.86 6.74 0.42
C ALA A 189 13.18 7.96 1.06
N VAL A 190 12.88 9.00 0.26
CA VAL A 190 12.18 10.20 0.73
C VAL A 190 10.75 9.88 1.14
N ALA A 191 10.05 9.04 0.36
CA ALA A 191 8.68 8.64 0.66
C ALA A 191 8.59 7.85 1.97
N VAL A 192 9.49 6.86 2.19
CA VAL A 192 9.56 6.08 3.42
C VAL A 192 9.87 6.97 4.61
N GLY A 193 10.89 7.84 4.49
CA GLY A 193 11.25 8.78 5.53
C GLY A 193 10.08 9.71 5.90
N ALA A 194 9.43 10.31 4.91
CA ALA A 194 8.28 11.18 5.15
C ALA A 194 7.10 10.43 5.80
N PHE A 195 6.77 9.24 5.29
CA PHE A 195 5.67 8.43 5.81
C PHE A 195 5.88 8.01 7.28
N LEU A 196 7.09 7.56 7.62
CA LEU A 196 7.40 7.07 8.98
C LEU A 196 7.72 8.20 9.95
N VAL A 197 8.56 9.15 9.52
CA VAL A 197 9.14 10.14 10.43
C VAL A 197 8.20 11.33 10.66
N ALA A 198 7.52 11.85 9.64
CA ALA A 198 6.75 13.07 9.80
C ALA A 198 5.60 12.95 10.82
N PRO A 199 4.76 11.89 10.82
CA PRO A 199 3.75 11.70 11.86
C PRO A 199 4.35 11.46 13.24
N MET A 200 5.45 10.71 13.31
CA MET A 200 6.14 10.41 14.58
C MET A 200 6.73 11.68 15.21
N VAL A 201 7.35 12.54 14.40
CA VAL A 201 7.82 13.85 14.85
C VAL A 201 6.66 14.71 15.35
N TRP A 202 5.52 14.70 14.65
CA TRP A 202 4.34 15.44 15.11
C TRP A 202 3.85 14.93 16.47
N THR A 203 3.72 13.62 16.66
CA THR A 203 3.29 13.03 17.94
C THR A 203 4.24 13.41 19.09
N ALA A 204 5.54 13.52 18.82
CA ALA A 204 6.55 13.88 19.82
C ALA A 204 6.59 15.39 20.12
N VAL A 205 6.53 16.24 19.10
CA VAL A 205 6.77 17.68 19.18
C VAL A 205 5.46 18.49 19.27
N GLY A 206 4.40 18.01 18.63
CA GLY A 206 3.10 18.69 18.60
C GLY A 206 2.56 19.07 19.97
N PRO A 207 2.52 18.16 20.96
CA PRO A 207 2.07 18.47 22.31
C PRO A 207 2.91 19.54 23.02
N LEU A 208 4.20 19.64 22.73
CA LEU A 208 5.10 20.65 23.28
C LEU A 208 4.80 22.05 22.74
N LEU A 209 4.34 22.14 21.49
CA LEU A 209 4.07 23.42 20.82
C LEU A 209 2.61 23.88 20.96
N PHE A 210 1.65 22.95 20.96
CA PHE A 210 0.23 23.23 20.85
C PHE A 210 -0.60 22.67 22.01
N GLY A 211 0.04 22.01 23.00
CA GLY A 211 -0.65 21.41 24.14
C GLY A 211 -1.72 20.42 23.69
N GLU A 212 -2.90 20.48 24.28
CA GLU A 212 -4.03 19.59 23.95
C GLU A 212 -4.53 19.75 22.51
N ASN A 213 -4.31 20.91 21.88
CA ASN A 213 -4.70 21.15 20.49
C ASN A 213 -3.87 20.32 19.48
N ALA A 214 -2.73 19.74 19.90
CA ALA A 214 -1.94 18.87 19.04
C ALA A 214 -2.73 17.66 18.52
N GLN A 215 -3.74 17.20 19.26
CA GLN A 215 -4.61 16.07 18.87
C GLN A 215 -5.38 16.31 17.57
N TRP A 216 -5.59 17.58 17.17
CA TRP A 216 -6.25 17.92 15.91
C TRP A 216 -5.43 17.50 14.69
N LEU A 217 -4.12 17.41 14.83
CA LEU A 217 -3.21 17.07 13.73
C LEU A 217 -2.49 15.74 13.99
N ASP A 218 -2.85 14.99 15.02
CA ASP A 218 -2.25 13.70 15.31
C ASP A 218 -3.01 12.56 14.63
N VAL A 219 -2.37 12.00 13.60
CA VAL A 219 -2.95 10.90 12.80
C VAL A 219 -3.08 9.60 13.59
N PHE A 220 -2.17 9.32 14.54
CA PHE A 220 -2.26 8.10 15.34
C PHE A 220 -3.44 8.16 16.31
N SER A 221 -3.70 9.31 16.91
CA SER A 221 -4.92 9.54 17.70
C SER A 221 -6.18 9.43 16.85
N ALA A 222 -6.17 9.91 15.60
CA ALA A 222 -7.28 9.73 14.67
C ALA A 222 -7.54 8.26 14.35
N TYR A 223 -6.48 7.47 14.10
CA TYR A 223 -6.60 6.03 13.88
C TYR A 223 -7.13 5.29 15.10
N ALA A 224 -6.65 5.63 16.30
CA ALA A 224 -7.13 5.06 17.55
C ALA A 224 -8.62 5.31 17.76
N ARG A 225 -9.09 6.55 17.53
CA ARG A 225 -10.51 6.91 17.61
C ARG A 225 -11.36 6.10 16.64
N LEU A 226 -10.95 6.00 15.37
CA LEU A 226 -11.69 5.25 14.35
C LEU A 226 -11.71 3.73 14.60
N SER A 227 -10.69 3.23 15.29
CA SER A 227 -10.60 1.81 15.64
C SER A 227 -11.33 1.47 16.95
N SER A 228 -11.76 2.46 17.71
CA SER A 228 -12.49 2.28 18.97
C SER A 228 -13.94 1.82 18.76
N ASP A 229 -14.61 1.47 19.86
CA ASP A 229 -16.03 1.14 19.84
C ASP A 229 -16.92 2.38 19.65
N THR A 230 -16.37 3.58 19.83
CA THR A 230 -17.05 4.87 19.64
C THR A 230 -16.34 5.70 18.56
N PRO A 231 -16.34 5.27 17.28
CA PRO A 231 -15.51 5.87 16.21
C PRO A 231 -15.91 7.30 15.83
N LEU A 232 -17.08 7.77 16.26
CA LEU A 232 -17.56 9.13 15.99
C LEU A 232 -17.22 10.14 17.11
N THR A 233 -16.56 9.69 18.17
CA THR A 233 -16.06 10.60 19.21
C THR A 233 -14.98 11.51 18.61
N ASP A 234 -15.07 12.80 18.85
CA ASP A 234 -14.14 13.81 18.34
C ASP A 234 -13.96 13.77 16.81
N LEU A 235 -15.08 13.54 16.10
CA LEU A 235 -15.11 13.45 14.64
C LEU A 235 -14.44 14.65 13.94
N PRO A 236 -14.62 15.93 14.35
CA PRO A 236 -13.95 17.07 13.71
C PRO A 236 -12.42 16.94 13.75
N GLN A 237 -11.85 16.56 14.89
CA GLN A 237 -10.40 16.39 15.07
C GLN A 237 -9.88 15.25 14.18
N THR A 238 -10.62 14.15 14.14
CA THR A 238 -10.31 12.98 13.31
C THR A 238 -10.30 13.33 11.82
N LEU A 239 -11.31 14.10 11.35
CA LEU A 239 -11.39 14.54 9.96
C LEU A 239 -10.26 15.50 9.58
N VAL A 240 -9.86 16.42 10.46
CA VAL A 240 -8.75 17.33 10.22
C VAL A 240 -7.44 16.56 10.10
N ALA A 241 -7.15 15.63 11.03
CA ALA A 241 -5.95 14.82 10.97
C ALA A 241 -5.90 13.95 9.69
N ILE A 242 -6.99 13.27 9.34
CA ILE A 242 -7.06 12.46 8.11
C ILE A 242 -6.91 13.34 6.87
N THR A 243 -7.52 14.52 6.84
CA THR A 243 -7.38 15.43 5.72
C THR A 243 -5.92 15.83 5.52
N LEU A 244 -5.23 16.20 6.59
CA LEU A 244 -3.83 16.63 6.54
C LEU A 244 -2.88 15.49 6.13
N TRP A 245 -3.01 14.33 6.75
CA TRP A 245 -2.03 13.25 6.60
C TRP A 245 -2.35 12.25 5.49
N VAL A 246 -3.63 12.07 5.15
CA VAL A 246 -4.06 11.07 4.15
C VAL A 246 -4.54 11.75 2.88
N ILE A 247 -5.55 12.63 2.97
CA ILE A 247 -6.19 13.19 1.78
C ILE A 247 -5.26 14.16 1.06
N LEU A 248 -4.63 15.09 1.78
CA LEU A 248 -3.78 16.13 1.19
C LEU A 248 -2.55 15.53 0.46
N PRO A 249 -1.70 14.67 1.08
CA PRO A 249 -0.56 14.08 0.40
C PRO A 249 -0.99 13.21 -0.79
N THR A 250 -2.09 12.46 -0.66
CA THR A 250 -2.61 11.63 -1.74
C THR A 250 -3.08 12.47 -2.91
N THR A 251 -3.84 13.51 -2.67
CA THR A 251 -4.35 14.40 -3.73
C THR A 251 -3.20 15.13 -4.44
N ILE A 252 -2.28 15.74 -3.68
CA ILE A 252 -1.12 16.42 -4.26
C ILE A 252 -0.24 15.42 -5.01
N GLY A 253 0.00 14.23 -4.44
CA GLY A 253 0.79 13.17 -5.07
C GLY A 253 0.19 12.70 -6.39
N VAL A 254 -1.11 12.47 -6.43
CA VAL A 254 -1.85 12.09 -7.66
C VAL A 254 -1.76 13.20 -8.70
N VAL A 255 -2.09 14.45 -8.35
CA VAL A 255 -2.03 15.59 -9.27
C VAL A 255 -0.62 15.78 -9.82
N ARG A 256 0.40 15.72 -8.95
CA ARG A 256 1.79 15.83 -9.36
C ARG A 256 2.20 14.70 -10.31
N SER A 257 1.81 13.45 -10.02
CA SER A 257 2.11 12.30 -10.87
C SER A 257 1.44 12.38 -12.25
N LEU A 258 0.24 12.96 -12.32
CA LEU A 258 -0.46 13.18 -13.59
C LEU A 258 0.19 14.27 -14.46
N ARG A 259 0.73 15.33 -13.82
CA ARG A 259 1.34 16.49 -14.50
C ARG A 259 2.84 16.32 -14.77
N ARG A 260 3.47 15.32 -14.17
CA ARG A 260 4.92 15.14 -14.28
C ARG A 260 5.32 14.74 -15.69
N GLU A 261 6.19 15.52 -16.32
CA GLU A 261 6.84 15.14 -17.56
C GLU A 261 7.88 14.04 -17.28
N VAL A 262 7.86 12.99 -18.09
CA VAL A 262 8.85 11.91 -18.02
C VAL A 262 9.96 12.32 -18.97
N LYS A 263 11.07 12.80 -18.41
CA LYS A 263 12.31 13.09 -19.16
C LYS A 263 13.21 11.89 -19.14
#